data_ae6a5527551b820bb1c17222e945fdbc
#
_entry.id   ae6a5527551b820bb1c17222e945fdbc
#
_cell.length_a   1.000
_cell.length_b   1.000
_cell.length_c   1.000
_cell.angle_alpha   90.00
_cell.angle_beta   90.00
_cell.angle_gamma   90.00
#
_symmetry.space_group_name_H-M   'P 1'
#
loop_
_entity.id
_entity.type
_entity.pdbx_description
1 polymer ?
#
loop_
_entity_poly.entity_id
_entity_poly.type
_entity_poly.pdbx_seq_one_letter_code
_entity_poly.pdbx_strand_id
1 'polypeptide(L)'
;MEKSVTDAINFRRSVRKFDPNKEIDTEIVKKCIENGVLAPTSSNLQLWEFYHITNKDLLRKVSKICFDQPAASTAKQIVITLVRRDLWKKRANQNIDFFDSKKQKLNQKQYDLTKKLSLIHI
;
A
#
# COMPACT_ATOMS: atom_id res chain seq x y z
N MET A 1 4.16 -12.06 -22.49
CA MET A 1 4.26 -13.38 -21.80
C MET A 1 4.23 -13.11 -20.31
N GLU A 2 3.30 -13.72 -19.60
CA GLU A 2 3.16 -13.58 -18.15
C GLU A 2 4.31 -14.36 -17.48
N LYS A 3 5.00 -13.71 -16.51
CA LYS A 3 6.12 -14.35 -15.80
C LYS A 3 5.60 -15.15 -14.61
N SER A 4 6.22 -16.27 -14.29
CA SER A 4 5.98 -16.93 -13.01
C SER A 4 6.39 -16.01 -11.85
N VAL A 5 5.87 -16.26 -10.65
CA VAL A 5 6.24 -15.49 -9.44
C VAL A 5 7.75 -15.51 -9.20
N THR A 6 8.37 -16.70 -9.35
CA THR A 6 9.82 -16.86 -9.21
C THR A 6 10.60 -16.04 -10.24
N ASP A 7 10.16 -16.05 -11.50
CA ASP A 7 10.79 -15.26 -12.55
C ASP A 7 10.63 -13.76 -12.30
N ALA A 8 9.46 -13.32 -11.82
CA ALA A 8 9.23 -11.92 -11.48
C ALA A 8 10.15 -11.46 -10.35
N ILE A 9 10.31 -12.26 -9.29
CA ILE A 9 11.22 -11.97 -8.17
C ILE A 9 12.67 -11.89 -8.66
N ASN A 10 13.12 -12.87 -9.45
CA ASN A 10 14.48 -12.91 -9.98
C ASN A 10 14.77 -11.79 -10.98
N PHE A 11 13.75 -11.35 -11.72
CA PHE A 11 13.87 -10.29 -12.72
C PHE A 11 13.89 -8.89 -12.10
N ARG A 12 13.20 -8.67 -10.97
CA ARG A 12 13.06 -7.36 -10.32
C ARG A 12 14.44 -6.75 -10.02
N ARG A 13 14.60 -5.47 -10.34
CA ARG A 13 15.77 -4.65 -9.97
C ARG A 13 15.30 -3.33 -9.37
N SER A 14 16.17 -2.71 -8.56
CA SER A 14 15.97 -1.33 -8.10
C SER A 14 16.38 -0.37 -9.20
N VAL A 15 15.42 0.07 -9.99
CA VAL A 15 15.66 1.03 -11.07
C VAL A 15 15.86 2.41 -10.46
N ARG A 16 16.98 3.06 -10.79
CA ARG A 16 17.37 4.38 -10.26
C ARG A 16 17.26 5.50 -11.30
N LYS A 17 17.05 5.17 -12.56
CA LYS A 17 16.86 6.13 -13.65
C LYS A 17 15.89 5.53 -14.65
N PHE A 18 14.85 6.28 -15.00
CA PHE A 18 13.83 5.84 -15.94
C PHE A 18 14.11 6.42 -17.33
N ASP A 19 13.70 5.67 -18.37
CA ASP A 19 13.82 6.08 -19.75
C ASP A 19 12.85 7.23 -20.05
N PRO A 20 13.32 8.40 -20.50
CA PRO A 20 12.47 9.56 -20.76
C PRO A 20 11.49 9.35 -21.92
N ASN A 21 11.78 8.38 -22.80
CA ASN A 21 10.96 8.08 -24.00
C ASN A 21 9.89 7.01 -23.71
N LYS A 22 9.90 6.41 -22.52
CA LYS A 22 8.90 5.41 -22.14
C LYS A 22 7.84 6.03 -21.25
N GLU A 23 6.60 5.84 -21.64
CA GLU A 23 5.44 6.15 -20.81
C GLU A 23 4.93 4.88 -20.16
N ILE A 24 4.28 5.02 -19.03
CA ILE A 24 3.57 3.94 -18.33
C ILE A 24 2.08 4.29 -18.29
N ASP A 25 1.25 3.31 -18.58
CA ASP A 25 -0.19 3.47 -18.45
C ASP A 25 -0.58 3.64 -16.98
N THR A 26 -1.36 4.67 -16.71
CA THR A 26 -1.89 5.00 -15.37
C THR A 26 -2.71 3.84 -14.79
N GLU A 27 -3.43 3.10 -15.63
CA GLU A 27 -4.23 1.94 -15.18
C GLU A 27 -3.34 0.79 -14.70
N ILE A 28 -2.16 0.60 -15.28
CA ILE A 28 -1.17 -0.38 -14.78
C ILE A 28 -0.73 0.00 -13.37
N VAL A 29 -0.44 1.28 -13.12
CA VAL A 29 -0.03 1.76 -11.78
C VAL A 29 -1.16 1.58 -10.77
N LYS A 30 -2.39 1.92 -11.13
CA LYS A 30 -3.58 1.69 -10.28
C LYS A 30 -3.72 0.21 -9.92
N LYS A 31 -3.63 -0.68 -10.90
CA LYS A 31 -3.71 -2.13 -10.68
C LYS A 31 -2.58 -2.64 -9.77
N CYS A 32 -1.38 -2.07 -9.86
CA CYS A 32 -0.29 -2.38 -8.94
C CYS A 32 -0.63 -1.94 -7.49
N ILE A 33 -1.23 -0.77 -7.31
CA ILE A 33 -1.69 -0.30 -6.00
C ILE A 33 -2.79 -1.22 -5.46
N GLU A 34 -3.79 -1.56 -6.27
CA GLU A 34 -4.88 -2.48 -5.91
C GLU A 34 -4.33 -3.84 -5.45
N ASN A 35 -3.36 -4.40 -6.17
CA ASN A 35 -2.68 -5.62 -5.75
C ASN A 35 -1.89 -5.42 -4.45
N GLY A 36 -1.24 -4.27 -4.29
CA GLY A 36 -0.47 -3.94 -3.09
C GLY A 36 -1.33 -3.86 -1.83
N VAL A 37 -2.57 -3.36 -1.93
CA VAL A 37 -3.49 -3.26 -0.78
C VAL A 37 -4.02 -4.62 -0.30
N LEU A 38 -3.82 -5.69 -1.07
CA LEU A 38 -4.12 -7.05 -0.65
C LEU A 38 -3.09 -7.62 0.34
N ALA A 39 -1.94 -6.95 0.50
CA ALA A 39 -0.93 -7.36 1.46
C ALA A 39 -1.48 -7.30 2.90
N PRO A 40 -1.15 -8.28 3.76
CA PRO A 40 -1.58 -8.26 5.15
C PRO A 40 -0.99 -7.07 5.90
N THR A 41 -1.78 -6.50 6.81
CA THR A 41 -1.34 -5.44 7.71
C THR A 41 -1.52 -5.86 9.16
N SER A 42 -0.76 -5.26 10.08
CA SER A 42 -0.90 -5.55 11.51
C SER A 42 -2.35 -5.32 11.96
N SER A 43 -2.93 -6.34 12.61
CA SER A 43 -4.34 -6.36 13.05
C SER A 43 -5.33 -5.94 11.95
N ASN A 44 -4.97 -6.08 10.67
CA ASN A 44 -5.77 -5.65 9.53
C ASN A 44 -6.25 -4.19 9.64
N LEU A 45 -5.43 -3.32 10.20
CA LEU A 45 -5.78 -1.91 10.40
C LEU A 45 -5.79 -1.11 9.09
N GLN A 46 -5.04 -1.56 8.07
CA GLN A 46 -5.03 -0.96 6.74
C GLN A 46 -4.84 0.57 6.78
N LEU A 47 -3.83 1.03 7.53
CA LEU A 47 -3.57 2.45 7.78
C LEU A 47 -2.80 3.13 6.65
N TRP A 48 -2.87 2.62 5.44
CA TRP A 48 -2.23 3.21 4.27
C TRP A 48 -3.22 4.05 3.46
N GLU A 49 -2.68 5.07 2.83
CA GLU A 49 -3.34 5.88 1.81
C GLU A 49 -2.33 6.15 0.70
N PHE A 50 -2.78 6.11 -0.55
CA PHE A 50 -1.93 6.25 -1.71
C PHE A 50 -2.30 7.50 -2.50
N TYR A 51 -1.32 8.31 -2.83
CA TYR A 51 -1.44 9.45 -3.73
C TYR A 51 -0.71 9.14 -5.02
N HIS A 52 -1.45 8.97 -6.10
CA HIS A 52 -0.90 8.74 -7.42
C HIS A 52 -0.75 10.07 -8.15
N ILE A 53 0.48 10.50 -8.38
CA ILE A 53 0.82 11.79 -8.98
C ILE A 53 1.20 11.56 -10.43
N THR A 54 0.44 12.20 -11.34
CA THR A 54 0.65 12.19 -12.80
C THR A 54 0.85 13.60 -13.36
N ASN A 55 0.49 14.64 -12.59
CA ASN A 55 0.64 16.03 -12.99
C ASN A 55 2.12 16.43 -13.00
N LYS A 56 2.61 16.96 -14.14
CA LYS A 56 4.03 17.31 -14.37
C LYS A 56 4.58 18.33 -13.36
N ASP A 57 3.78 19.30 -12.95
CA ASP A 57 4.22 20.33 -12.01
C ASP A 57 4.34 19.80 -10.60
N LEU A 58 3.43 18.89 -10.20
CA LEU A 58 3.53 18.17 -8.93
C LEU A 58 4.72 17.21 -8.93
N LEU A 59 4.98 16.50 -10.03
CA LEU A 59 6.15 15.62 -10.17
C LEU A 59 7.44 16.41 -9.97
N ARG A 60 7.58 17.60 -10.57
CA ARG A 60 8.74 18.47 -10.36
C ARG A 60 8.88 18.91 -8.89
N LYS A 61 7.78 19.27 -8.23
CA LYS A 61 7.79 19.65 -6.81
C LYS A 61 8.23 18.48 -5.93
N VAL A 62 7.69 17.29 -6.17
CA VAL A 62 8.06 16.07 -5.44
C VAL A 62 9.52 15.71 -5.69
N SER A 63 10.01 15.81 -6.93
CA SER A 63 11.43 15.59 -7.24
C SER A 63 12.35 16.48 -6.40
N LYS A 64 12.04 17.77 -6.28
CA LYS A 64 12.81 18.70 -5.45
C LYS A 64 12.81 18.30 -3.97
N ILE A 65 11.67 17.88 -3.42
CA ILE A 65 11.57 17.37 -2.05
C ILE A 65 12.44 16.11 -1.87
N CYS A 66 12.58 15.31 -2.93
CA CYS A 66 13.45 14.13 -2.97
C CYS A 66 14.91 14.47 -3.37
N PHE A 67 15.34 15.73 -3.22
CA PHE A 67 16.69 16.21 -3.56
C PHE A 67 17.10 15.95 -5.01
N ASP A 68 16.14 15.99 -5.93
CA ASP A 68 16.31 15.71 -7.37
C ASP A 68 17.05 14.39 -7.67
N GLN A 69 16.88 13.39 -6.78
CA GLN A 69 17.44 12.07 -7.03
C GLN A 69 16.98 11.54 -8.40
N PRO A 70 17.85 10.86 -9.15
CA PRO A 70 17.52 10.39 -10.51
C PRO A 70 16.23 9.57 -10.60
N ALA A 71 15.93 8.76 -9.59
CA ALA A 71 14.67 8.01 -9.55
C ALA A 71 13.44 8.90 -9.48
N ALA A 72 13.51 10.03 -8.75
CA ALA A 72 12.37 10.96 -8.64
C ALA A 72 12.30 11.91 -9.84
N SER A 73 13.46 12.43 -10.30
CA SER A 73 13.51 13.42 -11.40
C SER A 73 13.20 12.84 -12.77
N THR A 74 13.43 11.54 -12.97
CA THR A 74 13.12 10.85 -14.25
C THR A 74 11.80 10.09 -14.25
N ALA A 75 11.11 10.01 -13.10
CA ALA A 75 9.82 9.31 -13.00
C ALA A 75 8.72 10.05 -13.79
N LYS A 76 7.93 9.30 -14.54
CA LYS A 76 6.74 9.80 -15.25
C LYS A 76 5.51 9.84 -14.36
N GLN A 77 5.49 9.02 -13.34
CA GLN A 77 4.44 8.94 -12.33
C GLN A 77 5.09 8.59 -10.99
N ILE A 78 4.54 9.10 -9.89
CA ILE A 78 5.02 8.82 -8.54
C ILE A 78 3.84 8.40 -7.68
N VAL A 79 4.02 7.33 -6.90
CA VAL A 79 3.06 6.92 -5.86
C VAL A 79 3.65 7.26 -4.51
N ILE A 80 2.95 8.10 -3.75
CA ILE A 80 3.30 8.42 -2.36
C ILE A 80 2.41 7.59 -1.45
N THR A 81 3.01 6.84 -0.55
CA THR A 81 2.29 6.08 0.47
C THR A 81 2.36 6.84 1.80
N LEU A 82 1.20 7.09 2.37
CA LEU A 82 1.06 7.70 3.70
C LEU A 82 0.55 6.69 4.71
N VAL A 83 0.96 6.86 5.97
CA VAL A 83 0.42 6.11 7.10
C VAL A 83 -0.56 7.00 7.86
N ARG A 84 -1.84 6.65 7.82
CA ARG A 84 -2.96 7.38 8.46
C ARG A 84 -3.07 7.01 9.95
N ARG A 85 -2.10 7.47 10.74
CA ARG A 85 -2.09 7.24 12.19
C ARG A 85 -3.34 7.77 12.90
N ASP A 86 -3.97 8.80 12.36
CA ASP A 86 -5.22 9.38 12.83
C ASP A 86 -6.42 8.44 12.75
N LEU A 87 -6.37 7.43 11.88
CA LEU A 87 -7.49 6.50 11.64
C LEU A 87 -7.42 5.22 12.49
N TRP A 88 -6.38 4.98 13.29
CA TRP A 88 -6.21 3.71 13.97
C TRP A 88 -7.38 3.31 14.88
N LYS A 89 -7.89 4.25 15.68
CA LYS A 89 -9.04 3.99 16.56
C LYS A 89 -10.29 3.60 15.77
N LYS A 90 -10.57 4.35 14.70
CA LYS A 90 -11.70 4.07 13.82
C LYS A 90 -11.59 2.69 13.18
N ARG A 91 -10.40 2.33 12.67
CA ARG A 91 -10.14 1.03 12.04
C ARG A 91 -10.20 -0.11 13.04
N ALA A 92 -9.64 0.08 14.25
CA ALA A 92 -9.72 -0.93 15.30
C ALA A 92 -11.18 -1.21 15.70
N ASN A 93 -11.99 -0.18 15.89
CA ASN A 93 -13.41 -0.36 16.20
C ASN A 93 -14.15 -1.08 15.06
N GLN A 94 -13.90 -0.72 13.81
CA GLN A 94 -14.48 -1.41 12.66
C GLN A 94 -14.13 -2.91 12.64
N ASN A 95 -12.88 -3.27 12.99
CA ASN A 95 -12.47 -4.67 13.09
C ASN A 95 -13.17 -5.38 14.25
N ILE A 96 -13.34 -4.73 15.41
CA ILE A 96 -14.08 -5.27 16.55
C ILE A 96 -15.53 -5.52 16.16
N ASP A 97 -16.19 -4.54 15.57
CA ASP A 97 -17.58 -4.66 15.10
C ASP A 97 -17.75 -5.81 14.10
N PHE A 98 -16.78 -5.95 13.18
CA PHE A 98 -16.76 -7.07 12.24
C PHE A 98 -16.64 -8.42 12.95
N PHE A 99 -15.75 -8.56 13.94
CA PHE A 99 -15.61 -9.79 14.72
C PHE A 99 -16.85 -10.06 15.57
N ASP A 100 -17.42 -9.06 16.20
CA ASP A 100 -18.65 -9.20 16.97
C ASP A 100 -19.82 -9.68 16.08
N SER A 101 -19.90 -9.17 14.85
CA SER A 101 -20.90 -9.63 13.86
C SER A 101 -20.71 -11.08 13.39
N LYS A 102 -19.48 -11.61 13.52
CA LYS A 102 -19.12 -12.99 13.12
C LYS A 102 -18.99 -13.94 14.30
N LYS A 103 -19.27 -13.49 15.53
CA LYS A 103 -19.12 -14.26 16.77
C LYS A 103 -19.74 -15.66 16.71
N GLN A 104 -20.90 -15.81 16.05
CA GLN A 104 -21.57 -17.11 15.91
C GLN A 104 -20.77 -18.16 15.10
N LYS A 105 -19.77 -17.72 14.29
CA LYS A 105 -18.95 -18.59 13.46
C LYS A 105 -17.60 -18.95 14.11
N LEU A 106 -17.24 -18.31 15.21
CA LEU A 106 -16.01 -18.54 15.94
C LEU A 106 -16.34 -19.21 17.27
N ASN A 107 -15.51 -20.20 17.71
CA ASN A 107 -15.59 -20.65 19.08
C ASN A 107 -15.12 -19.54 20.04
N GLN A 108 -15.59 -19.55 21.30
CA GLN A 108 -15.31 -18.47 22.27
C GLN A 108 -13.81 -18.19 22.41
N LYS A 109 -12.97 -19.24 22.46
CA LYS A 109 -11.51 -19.09 22.59
C LYS A 109 -10.88 -18.40 21.40
N GLN A 110 -11.31 -18.72 20.17
CA GLN A 110 -10.84 -18.07 18.96
C GLN A 110 -11.28 -16.60 18.91
N TYR A 111 -12.51 -16.33 19.30
CA TYR A 111 -13.04 -14.97 19.37
C TYR A 111 -12.24 -14.10 20.35
N ASP A 112 -12.03 -14.58 21.59
CA ASP A 112 -11.33 -13.83 22.63
C ASP A 112 -9.86 -13.58 22.25
N LEU A 113 -9.19 -14.58 21.66
CA LEU A 113 -7.83 -14.44 21.16
C LEU A 113 -7.73 -13.39 20.05
N THR A 114 -8.61 -13.44 19.08
CA THR A 114 -8.62 -12.49 17.94
C THR A 114 -8.90 -11.07 18.41
N LYS A 115 -9.89 -10.90 19.30
CA LYS A 115 -10.21 -9.61 19.91
C LYS A 115 -9.03 -9.05 20.71
N LYS A 116 -8.37 -9.89 21.51
CA LYS A 116 -7.18 -9.51 22.29
C LYS A 116 -6.04 -9.07 21.37
N LEU A 117 -5.75 -9.83 20.30
CA LEU A 117 -4.69 -9.48 19.35
C LEU A 117 -4.99 -8.17 18.63
N SER A 118 -6.24 -7.89 18.27
CA SER A 118 -6.64 -6.62 17.64
C SER A 118 -6.44 -5.41 18.58
N LEU A 119 -6.43 -5.62 19.89
CA LEU A 119 -6.25 -4.57 20.89
C LEU A 119 -4.78 -4.39 21.34
N ILE A 120 -3.94 -5.43 21.25
CA ILE A 120 -2.55 -5.39 21.74
C ILE A 120 -1.65 -4.51 20.86
N HIS A 121 -1.97 -4.39 19.57
CA HIS A 121 -1.18 -3.58 18.62
C HIS A 121 -1.65 -2.11 18.55
N ILE A 122 -2.51 -1.69 19.43
CA ILE A 122 -3.03 -0.35 19.61
C ILE A 122 -2.37 0.33 20.81
#